data_d748a68e1407b42c10702c9e97db4b3f
#
_entry.id   d748a68e1407b42c10702c9e97db4b3f
#
_cell.length_a   1.000
_cell.length_b   1.000
_cell.length_c   1.000
_cell.angle_alpha   90.00
_cell.angle_beta   90.00
_cell.angle_gamma   90.00
#
_symmetry.space_group_name_H-M   'P 1'
#
loop_
_entity.id
_entity.type
_entity.pdbx_description
1 polymer ?
#
loop_
_entity_poly.entity_id
_entity_poly.type
_entity_poly.pdbx_seq_one_letter_code
_entity_poly.pdbx_strand_id
1 'polypeptide(L)'
;IVGARHGYFTGPEDEIAACDAIAALRPDILWVSMGVPHEQKFVLRHRQRLASVGVIKTSGGLFDFLAGRNPRAPMWMQKVGLEWLWRVMIEPRRLGWRYIKTNPLAIYLLLRNPR
;
A
#
# COMPACT_ATOMS: atom_id res chain seq x y z
N ILE A 1 13.42 -2.01 15.34
CA ILE A 1 11.95 -1.85 15.22
C ILE A 1 11.46 -1.40 16.58
N VAL A 2 10.86 -0.19 16.66
CA VAL A 2 10.37 0.39 17.93
C VAL A 2 8.94 -0.01 18.26
N GLY A 3 8.19 -0.50 17.28
CA GLY A 3 6.83 -1.00 17.43
C GLY A 3 6.28 -1.63 16.17
N ALA A 4 5.27 -2.49 16.33
CA ALA A 4 4.52 -3.08 15.23
C ALA A 4 3.06 -3.27 15.65
N ARG A 5 2.13 -3.03 14.73
CA ARG A 5 0.69 -3.22 14.94
C ARG A 5 0.02 -3.64 13.63
N HIS A 6 -1.02 -4.47 13.74
CA HIS A 6 -1.88 -4.74 12.58
C HIS A 6 -2.72 -3.51 12.21
N GLY A 7 -3.05 -3.37 10.94
CA GLY A 7 -3.83 -2.24 10.40
C GLY A 7 -5.34 -2.48 10.36
N TYR A 8 -5.86 -3.45 11.10
CA TYR A 8 -7.30 -3.73 11.21
C TYR A 8 -7.85 -2.99 12.43
N PHE A 9 -8.48 -1.85 12.19
CA PHE A 9 -9.07 -1.03 13.23
C PHE A 9 -10.54 -1.39 13.43
N THR A 10 -10.98 -1.39 14.68
CA THR A 10 -12.38 -1.66 15.06
C THR A 10 -13.27 -0.43 14.92
N GLY A 11 -12.68 0.76 14.85
CA GLY A 11 -13.39 2.02 14.72
C GLY A 11 -12.44 3.23 14.67
N PRO A 12 -13.00 4.43 14.53
CA PRO A 12 -12.21 5.67 14.48
C PRO A 12 -11.36 5.93 15.73
N GLU A 13 -11.87 5.55 16.90
CA GLU A 13 -11.17 5.73 18.18
C GLU A 13 -9.91 4.86 18.26
N ASP A 14 -10.01 3.62 17.77
CA ASP A 14 -8.88 2.70 17.71
C ASP A 14 -7.81 3.17 16.71
N GLU A 15 -8.24 3.78 15.61
CA GLU A 15 -7.36 4.42 14.63
C GLU A 15 -6.60 5.61 15.25
N ILE A 16 -7.30 6.44 16.03
CA ILE A 16 -6.72 7.58 16.73
C ILE A 16 -5.72 7.11 17.80
N ALA A 17 -6.11 6.15 18.63
CA ALA A 17 -5.24 5.59 19.67
C ALA A 17 -3.95 5.00 19.08
N ALA A 18 -4.06 4.34 17.92
CA ALA A 18 -2.90 3.85 17.19
C ALA A 18 -1.96 4.98 16.72
N CYS A 19 -2.52 6.06 16.20
CA CYS A 19 -1.73 7.23 15.79
C CYS A 19 -1.04 7.91 16.97
N ASP A 20 -1.73 8.06 18.09
CA ASP A 20 -1.17 8.67 19.30
C ASP A 20 -0.03 7.81 19.90
N ALA A 21 -0.19 6.47 19.88
CA ALA A 21 0.87 5.55 20.28
C ALA A 21 2.10 5.64 19.35
N ILE A 22 1.89 5.75 18.03
CA ILE A 22 2.98 5.94 17.05
C ILE A 22 3.67 7.28 17.30
N ALA A 23 2.90 8.35 17.52
CA ALA A 23 3.45 9.69 17.78
C ALA A 23 4.29 9.73 19.05
N ALA A 24 3.88 9.01 20.11
CA ALA A 24 4.63 8.89 21.35
C ALA A 24 6.00 8.21 21.17
N LEU A 25 6.08 7.22 20.27
CA LEU A 25 7.33 6.52 19.95
C LEU A 25 8.28 7.34 19.08
N ARG A 26 7.79 8.39 18.41
CA ARG A 26 8.56 9.29 17.52
C ARG A 26 9.49 8.52 16.56
N PRO A 27 8.97 7.57 15.76
CA PRO A 27 9.82 6.77 14.88
C PRO A 27 10.38 7.62 13.74
N ASP A 28 11.61 7.34 13.30
CA ASP A 28 12.17 7.96 12.11
C ASP A 28 11.42 7.55 10.84
N ILE A 29 10.99 6.28 10.78
CA ILE A 29 10.27 5.72 9.62
C ILE A 29 9.03 4.95 10.10
N LEU A 30 7.87 5.31 9.55
CA LEU A 30 6.63 4.56 9.69
C LEU A 30 6.28 3.85 8.39
N TRP A 31 6.21 2.53 8.43
CA TRP A 31 5.71 1.72 7.32
C TRP A 31 4.21 1.48 7.50
N VAL A 32 3.41 1.91 6.52
CA VAL A 32 1.97 1.67 6.48
C VAL A 32 1.65 0.68 5.36
N SER A 33 1.06 -0.46 5.70
CA SER A 33 0.72 -1.54 4.78
C SER A 33 -0.71 -2.02 5.01
N MET A 34 -1.67 -1.21 4.61
CA MET A 34 -3.11 -1.47 4.77
C MET A 34 -3.79 -1.72 3.41
N GLY A 35 -2.99 -1.71 2.34
CA GLY A 35 -3.47 -1.78 0.97
C GLY A 35 -4.01 -0.45 0.43
N VAL A 36 -3.93 -0.33 -0.89
CA VAL A 36 -4.42 0.85 -1.65
C VAL A 36 -5.94 0.74 -1.83
N PRO A 37 -6.73 1.79 -1.57
CA PRO A 37 -6.37 3.17 -1.19
C PRO A 37 -6.42 3.44 0.33
N HIS A 38 -6.55 2.41 1.18
CA HIS A 38 -6.78 2.60 2.62
C HIS A 38 -5.60 3.28 3.31
N GLU A 39 -4.37 2.87 3.01
CA GLU A 39 -3.15 3.44 3.58
C GLU A 39 -2.98 4.93 3.26
N GLN A 40 -3.29 5.35 2.01
CA GLN A 40 -3.21 6.77 1.64
C GLN A 40 -4.26 7.60 2.39
N LYS A 41 -5.50 7.08 2.48
CA LYS A 41 -6.58 7.73 3.22
C LYS A 41 -6.26 7.84 4.71
N PHE A 42 -5.68 6.79 5.30
CA PHE A 42 -5.23 6.78 6.70
C PHE A 42 -4.18 7.88 6.94
N VAL A 43 -3.11 7.91 6.14
CA VAL A 43 -2.04 8.90 6.28
C VAL A 43 -2.57 10.32 6.10
N LEU A 44 -3.41 10.56 5.10
CA LEU A 44 -4.00 11.90 4.85
C LEU A 44 -4.89 12.35 6.02
N ARG A 45 -5.71 11.45 6.57
CA ARG A 45 -6.61 11.74 7.69
C ARG A 45 -5.86 12.09 8.96
N HIS A 46 -4.78 11.36 9.23
CA HIS A 46 -4.02 11.48 10.48
C HIS A 46 -2.70 12.24 10.36
N ARG A 47 -2.45 12.92 9.23
CA ARG A 47 -1.17 13.61 8.97
C ARG A 47 -0.71 14.54 10.11
N GLN A 48 -1.63 15.23 10.75
CA GLN A 48 -1.31 16.14 11.85
C GLN A 48 -0.88 15.38 13.13
N ARG A 49 -1.54 14.26 13.45
CA ARG A 49 -1.16 13.40 14.58
C ARG A 49 0.17 12.69 14.35
N LEU A 50 0.48 12.37 13.10
CA LEU A 50 1.71 11.70 12.70
C LEU A 50 2.84 12.68 12.35
N ALA A 51 2.71 13.98 12.68
CA ALA A 51 3.69 15.01 12.34
C ALA A 51 5.07 14.81 13.01
N SER A 52 5.12 14.03 14.11
CA SER A 52 6.39 13.68 14.80
C SER A 52 7.16 12.55 14.13
N VAL A 53 6.59 11.89 13.10
CA VAL A 53 7.23 10.82 12.33
C VAL A 53 8.12 11.42 11.26
N GLY A 54 9.36 10.99 11.15
CA GLY A 54 10.31 11.51 10.18
C GLY A 54 9.90 11.24 8.74
N VAL A 55 9.60 9.99 8.40
CA VAL A 55 9.15 9.57 7.06
C VAL A 55 8.00 8.58 7.18
N ILE A 56 6.95 8.78 6.40
CA ILE A 56 5.84 7.82 6.28
C ILE A 56 5.91 7.15 4.91
N LYS A 57 6.09 5.83 4.89
CA LYS A 57 6.15 5.01 3.68
C LYS A 57 4.92 4.12 3.57
N THR A 58 4.07 4.38 2.58
CA THR A 58 3.01 3.45 2.19
C THR A 58 3.58 2.35 1.30
N SER A 59 3.23 1.10 1.55
CA SER A 59 3.87 -0.05 0.89
C SER A 59 2.88 -1.03 0.23
N GLY A 60 1.58 -0.77 0.36
CA GLY A 60 0.55 -1.65 -0.21
C GLY A 60 0.70 -3.09 0.28
N GLY A 61 0.76 -4.03 -0.64
CA GLY A 61 0.93 -5.46 -0.35
C GLY A 61 2.38 -5.92 -0.24
N LEU A 62 3.36 -5.04 -0.01
CA LEU A 62 4.77 -5.43 0.05
C LEU A 62 5.03 -6.46 1.15
N PHE A 63 4.44 -6.27 2.32
CA PHE A 63 4.62 -7.17 3.46
C PHE A 63 3.99 -8.55 3.23
N ASP A 64 2.94 -8.65 2.42
CA ASP A 64 2.36 -9.95 2.03
C ASP A 64 3.35 -10.79 1.21
N PHE A 65 4.16 -10.14 0.36
CA PHE A 65 5.24 -10.81 -0.36
C PHE A 65 6.40 -11.19 0.56
N LEU A 66 6.80 -10.30 1.47
CA LEU A 66 7.88 -10.58 2.41
C LEU A 66 7.50 -11.68 3.40
N ALA A 67 6.22 -11.76 3.76
CA ALA A 67 5.68 -12.82 4.62
C ALA A 67 5.41 -14.14 3.87
N GLY A 68 5.69 -14.20 2.57
CA GLY A 68 5.46 -15.41 1.76
C GLY A 68 3.99 -15.76 1.52
N ARG A 69 3.06 -14.87 1.88
CA ARG A 69 1.61 -15.09 1.66
C ARG A 69 1.24 -15.12 0.19
N ASN A 70 1.90 -14.30 -0.62
CA ASN A 70 1.66 -14.23 -2.06
C ASN A 70 2.89 -14.73 -2.79
N PRO A 71 2.80 -15.78 -3.63
CA PRO A 71 3.91 -16.24 -4.42
C PRO A 71 4.32 -15.19 -5.46
N ARG A 72 5.61 -14.95 -5.58
CA ARG A 72 6.13 -14.09 -6.65
C ARG A 72 5.97 -14.75 -8.02
N ALA A 73 5.85 -13.94 -9.04
CA ALA A 73 5.88 -14.42 -10.42
C ALA A 73 7.18 -15.19 -10.70
N PRO A 74 7.15 -16.20 -11.57
CA PRO A 74 8.36 -16.86 -12.04
C PRO A 74 9.37 -15.86 -12.58
N MET A 75 10.67 -16.15 -12.43
CA MET A 75 11.76 -15.22 -12.79
C MET A 75 11.68 -14.72 -14.24
N TRP A 76 11.25 -15.57 -15.18
CA TRP A 76 11.09 -15.19 -16.57
C TRP A 76 9.98 -14.13 -16.77
N MET A 77 8.87 -14.23 -16.03
CA MET A 77 7.79 -13.23 -16.08
C MET A 77 8.25 -11.89 -15.46
N GLN A 78 9.06 -11.95 -14.40
CA GLN A 78 9.64 -10.74 -13.81
C GLN A 78 10.56 -10.02 -14.79
N LYS A 79 11.41 -10.78 -15.52
CA LYS A 79 12.34 -10.22 -16.51
C LYS A 79 11.66 -9.52 -17.68
N VAL A 80 10.49 -10.02 -18.11
CA VAL A 80 9.72 -9.41 -19.21
C VAL A 80 8.64 -8.42 -18.73
N GLY A 81 8.62 -8.09 -17.42
CA GLY A 81 7.66 -7.11 -16.88
C GLY A 81 6.23 -7.61 -16.74
N LEU A 82 5.98 -8.91 -16.83
CA LEU A 82 4.65 -9.52 -16.73
C LEU A 82 4.23 -9.89 -15.29
N GLU A 83 4.91 -9.38 -14.28
CA GLU A 83 4.55 -9.62 -12.88
C GLU A 83 3.13 -9.15 -12.55
N TRP A 84 2.67 -8.08 -13.16
CA TRP A 84 1.31 -7.60 -13.01
C TRP A 84 0.25 -8.60 -13.50
N LEU A 85 0.53 -9.31 -14.60
CA LEU A 85 -0.36 -10.33 -15.14
C LEU A 85 -0.44 -11.53 -14.19
N TRP A 86 0.68 -11.95 -13.62
CA TRP A 86 0.73 -12.98 -12.59
C TRP A 86 -0.16 -12.63 -11.40
N ARG A 87 -0.09 -11.40 -10.92
CA ARG A 87 -0.95 -10.90 -9.83
C ARG A 87 -2.43 -10.95 -10.18
N VAL A 88 -2.79 -10.61 -11.42
CA VAL A 88 -4.19 -10.71 -11.89
C VAL A 88 -4.67 -12.15 -11.91
N MET A 89 -3.81 -13.10 -12.29
CA MET A 89 -4.15 -14.53 -12.31
C MET A 89 -4.39 -15.09 -10.89
N ILE A 90 -3.63 -14.61 -9.90
CA ILE A 90 -3.79 -15.04 -8.50
C ILE A 90 -5.05 -14.42 -7.86
N GLU A 91 -5.31 -13.13 -8.13
CA GLU A 91 -6.43 -12.39 -7.54
C GLU A 91 -7.31 -11.72 -8.61
N PRO A 92 -7.99 -12.47 -9.49
CA PRO A 92 -8.66 -11.91 -10.65
C PRO A 92 -9.81 -10.97 -10.27
N ARG A 93 -10.57 -11.30 -9.23
CA ARG A 93 -11.71 -10.48 -8.81
C ARG A 93 -11.31 -9.11 -8.25
N ARG A 94 -10.23 -9.06 -7.46
CA ARG A 94 -9.76 -7.82 -6.82
C ARG A 94 -8.93 -6.95 -7.76
N LEU A 95 -8.03 -7.56 -8.51
CA LEU A 95 -7.08 -6.83 -9.36
C LEU A 95 -7.58 -6.65 -10.79
N GLY A 96 -8.28 -7.63 -11.36
CA GLY A 96 -8.77 -7.57 -12.74
C GLY A 96 -9.67 -6.36 -12.98
N TRP A 97 -10.68 -6.16 -12.14
CA TRP A 97 -11.58 -5.00 -12.26
C TRP A 97 -10.86 -3.66 -12.10
N ARG A 98 -9.90 -3.60 -11.19
CA ARG A 98 -9.07 -2.39 -11.02
C ARG A 98 -8.24 -2.10 -12.26
N TYR A 99 -7.57 -3.10 -12.84
CA TYR A 99 -6.74 -2.91 -14.04
C TYR A 99 -7.56 -2.56 -15.28
N ILE A 100 -8.75 -3.15 -15.44
CA ILE A 100 -9.67 -2.80 -16.53
C ILE A 100 -10.08 -1.32 -16.45
N LYS A 101 -10.29 -0.77 -15.26
CA LYS A 101 -10.65 0.64 -15.09
C LYS A 101 -9.45 1.60 -15.16
N THR A 102 -8.31 1.21 -14.59
CA THR A 102 -7.19 2.15 -14.41
C THR A 102 -6.22 2.15 -15.58
N ASN A 103 -5.98 1.01 -16.23
CA ASN A 103 -5.01 0.93 -17.32
C ASN A 103 -5.42 1.75 -18.56
N PRO A 104 -6.66 1.69 -19.06
CA PRO A 104 -7.07 2.53 -20.19
C PRO A 104 -6.93 4.02 -19.88
N LEU A 105 -7.30 4.43 -18.67
CA LEU A 105 -7.16 5.81 -18.24
C LEU A 105 -5.68 6.23 -18.15
N ALA A 106 -4.83 5.39 -17.60
CA ALA A 106 -3.39 5.65 -17.49
C ALA A 106 -2.75 5.77 -18.88
N ILE A 107 -3.08 4.85 -19.80
CA ILE A 107 -2.60 4.89 -21.19
C ILE A 107 -3.07 6.17 -21.89
N TYR A 108 -4.35 6.50 -21.76
CA TYR A 108 -4.91 7.74 -22.32
C TYR A 108 -4.18 8.98 -21.81
N LEU A 109 -3.94 9.07 -20.48
CA LEU A 109 -3.23 10.21 -19.88
C LEU A 109 -1.76 10.30 -20.31
N LEU A 110 -1.08 9.15 -20.48
CA LEU A 110 0.29 9.10 -20.97
C LEU A 110 0.39 9.56 -22.43
N LEU A 111 -0.58 9.16 -23.27
CA LEU A 111 -0.62 9.57 -24.68
C LEU A 111 -0.99 11.06 -24.85
N ARG A 112 -1.82 11.60 -23.95
CA ARG A 112 -2.26 12.99 -23.99
C ARG A 112 -1.22 13.97 -23.46
N ASN A 113 -0.32 13.52 -22.57
CA ASN A 113 0.72 14.34 -21.93
C ASN A 113 2.11 13.75 -22.19
N PRO A 114 2.58 13.64 -23.44
CA PRO A 114 3.95 13.29 -23.73
C PRO A 114 4.84 14.42 -23.19
N ARG A 115 5.73 14.07 -22.26
CA ARG A 115 6.79 14.98 -21.80
C ARG A 115 7.86 15.10 -22.87
#